data_aeb4292a7b9d6ef4bfb4c891175a93ca
#
_entry.id   aeb4292a7b9d6ef4bfb4c891175a93ca
#
_cell.length_a   1.000
_cell.length_b   1.000
_cell.length_c   1.000
_cell.angle_alpha   90.00
_cell.angle_beta   90.00
_cell.angle_gamma   90.00
#
_symmetry.space_group_name_H-M   'P 1'
#
loop_
_entity.id
_entity.type
_entity.pdbx_description
1 polymer ?
#
loop_
_entity_poly.entity_id
_entity_poly.type
_entity_poly.pdbx_seq_one_letter_code
_entity_poly.pdbx_strand_id
1 'polypeptide(L)'
;MDEKDQKEELEQKEEVAKKPFFTRTRIIIAAITVIVILAAVVSIFFVKGVFRSGHTDSPAGTTGNIDMTKELSETETVTETEEESVTEKEAETRKQEESKPQTAVKYKADFKVVNSWEEGGKKCYQLSGTLTNLSSSEISSWMVVFDAGNGAEIKQFWNSKCTISGNKITVGPADYNSRIGAGASVSDVGMIIATSSAISDFTYNGEAIASGQNTGNGGNSNNGNNSGNTTQTTEDVKPYTPPKLESGTPVGNHGQLSVKGVDLVDKNGSKYQLKGVSTHGLQWFPQYVNKDAFKTLRDNWGANVVRLAMYTGENGYCSGGSKADLEAKIDEGVKAASELGMYVIIDWHILSDGNPNTYKDEAVKFFNKMSKKYSKNVNVIYEICNEPNGGVDWNTIKTYADTIISTIRKNSPNAIILVGTPTWSQDVDAVAANPVANKKNVMYTLHFYAGTHKDNIRNKLTAARNAGTPVFISEFSICDASGNGGIDSTSANAWKKLINDNNVSYVGWSLCNKAETSALIASSCSKLSGWTDSELSETGKWLRNFIAGK
;
A
#
# COMPACT_ATOMS: atom_id res chain seq x y z
N MET A 1 36.77 15.34 55.10
CA MET A 1 35.30 15.03 55.00
C MET A 1 35.10 13.80 55.84
N ASP A 2 34.37 14.01 56.92
CA ASP A 2 34.14 12.98 57.97
C ASP A 2 33.17 11.89 57.50
N GLU A 3 33.34 10.67 58.00
CA GLU A 3 32.44 9.52 57.70
C GLU A 3 30.96 9.84 57.94
N LYS A 4 30.66 10.86 58.74
CA LYS A 4 29.34 11.35 59.03
C LYS A 4 28.72 12.11 57.84
N ASP A 5 29.52 12.87 57.11
CA ASP A 5 29.06 13.64 55.96
C ASP A 5 28.76 12.72 54.74
N GLN A 6 29.49 11.61 54.61
CA GLN A 6 29.21 10.60 53.57
C GLN A 6 27.94 9.81 53.83
N LYS A 7 27.60 9.61 55.13
CA LYS A 7 26.37 8.88 55.50
C LYS A 7 25.12 9.71 55.31
N GLU A 8 25.18 11.03 55.61
CA GLU A 8 24.07 11.94 55.35
C GLU A 8 23.82 12.17 53.84
N GLU A 9 24.85 12.18 53.01
CA GLU A 9 24.72 12.27 51.55
C GLU A 9 24.14 10.99 50.94
N LEU A 10 24.42 9.82 51.49
CA LEU A 10 23.84 8.55 51.08
C LEU A 10 22.36 8.42 51.50
N GLU A 11 22.00 8.87 52.70
CA GLU A 11 20.63 8.86 53.18
C GLU A 11 19.75 9.86 52.40
N GLN A 12 20.27 11.03 52.01
CA GLN A 12 19.56 11.98 51.15
C GLN A 12 19.36 11.44 49.72
N LYS A 13 20.32 10.68 49.18
CA LYS A 13 20.17 10.03 47.84
C LYS A 13 19.16 8.88 47.90
N GLU A 14 19.02 8.16 49.00
CA GLU A 14 17.99 7.13 49.15
C GLU A 14 16.60 7.72 49.36
N GLU A 15 16.46 8.87 50.00
CA GLU A 15 15.16 9.52 50.18
C GLU A 15 14.61 10.15 48.90
N VAL A 16 15.49 10.67 48.03
CA VAL A 16 15.12 11.18 46.69
C VAL A 16 14.69 10.04 45.74
N ALA A 17 15.22 8.82 45.94
CA ALA A 17 14.86 7.65 45.14
C ALA A 17 13.48 7.04 45.53
N LYS A 18 12.91 7.42 46.67
CA LYS A 18 11.62 6.90 47.16
C LYS A 18 10.39 7.74 46.87
N LYS A 19 10.49 8.83 46.09
CA LYS A 19 9.30 9.59 45.65
C LYS A 19 8.68 8.95 44.40
N PRO A 20 7.38 8.54 44.44
CA PRO A 20 6.80 7.77 43.37
C PRO A 20 6.53 8.64 42.13
N PHE A 21 7.19 8.32 41.04
CA PHE A 21 6.98 8.87 39.69
C PHE A 21 5.66 8.38 39.02
N PHE A 22 4.65 7.99 39.82
CA PHE A 22 3.52 7.16 39.36
C PHE A 22 2.13 7.78 39.49
N THR A 23 1.95 9.10 39.44
CA THR A 23 0.60 9.64 39.61
C THR A 23 -0.12 10.03 38.33
N ARG A 24 0.56 10.50 37.28
CA ARG A 24 -0.12 10.93 36.04
C ARG A 24 -0.49 9.75 35.11
N THR A 25 0.38 8.79 34.97
CA THR A 25 0.14 7.65 34.06
C THR A 25 -0.97 6.73 34.61
N ARG A 26 -1.07 6.51 35.90
CA ARG A 26 -2.16 5.72 36.49
C ARG A 26 -3.53 6.42 36.38
N ILE A 27 -3.58 7.74 36.46
CA ILE A 27 -4.83 8.51 36.28
C ILE A 27 -5.30 8.41 34.85
N ILE A 28 -4.39 8.50 33.86
CA ILE A 28 -4.72 8.37 32.43
C ILE A 28 -5.20 6.94 32.11
N ILE A 29 -4.54 5.91 32.61
CA ILE A 29 -4.95 4.51 32.40
C ILE A 29 -6.32 4.24 33.06
N ALA A 30 -6.57 4.75 34.28
CA ALA A 30 -7.86 4.62 34.93
C ALA A 30 -8.98 5.34 34.17
N ALA A 31 -8.71 6.52 33.60
CA ALA A 31 -9.68 7.26 32.79
C ALA A 31 -10.02 6.52 31.47
N ILE A 32 -9.02 5.95 30.79
CA ILE A 32 -9.23 5.18 29.56
C ILE A 32 -10.02 3.90 29.86
N THR A 33 -9.73 3.22 30.98
CA THR A 33 -10.46 2.01 31.37
C THR A 33 -11.93 2.31 31.69
N VAL A 34 -12.24 3.43 32.33
CA VAL A 34 -13.62 3.85 32.60
C VAL A 34 -14.36 4.18 31.30
N ILE A 35 -13.71 4.82 30.33
CA ILE A 35 -14.32 5.13 29.02
C ILE A 35 -14.63 3.85 28.25
N VAL A 36 -13.74 2.87 28.25
CA VAL A 36 -13.97 1.57 27.58
C VAL A 36 -15.11 0.79 28.24
N ILE A 37 -15.20 0.81 29.56
CA ILE A 37 -16.30 0.15 30.30
C ILE A 37 -17.64 0.85 30.01
N LEU A 38 -17.67 2.19 29.96
CA LEU A 38 -18.87 2.95 29.60
C LEU A 38 -19.33 2.67 28.17
N ALA A 39 -18.41 2.56 27.21
CA ALA A 39 -18.72 2.21 25.81
C ALA A 39 -19.29 0.79 25.72
N ALA A 40 -18.75 -0.17 26.46
CA ALA A 40 -19.26 -1.55 26.52
C ALA A 40 -20.67 -1.63 27.14
N VAL A 41 -20.92 -0.85 28.20
CA VAL A 41 -22.25 -0.80 28.85
C VAL A 41 -23.30 -0.16 27.94
N VAL A 42 -22.95 0.90 27.21
CA VAL A 42 -23.84 1.54 26.22
C VAL A 42 -24.15 0.57 25.07
N SER A 43 -23.19 -0.20 24.58
CA SER A 43 -23.40 -1.22 23.56
C SER A 43 -24.33 -2.35 24.03
N ILE A 44 -24.26 -2.76 25.29
CA ILE A 44 -25.16 -3.78 25.87
C ILE A 44 -26.60 -3.26 26.00
N PHE A 45 -26.78 -1.98 26.31
CA PHE A 45 -28.11 -1.38 26.36
C PHE A 45 -28.74 -1.20 24.97
N PHE A 46 -27.94 -0.93 23.93
CA PHE A 46 -28.44 -0.83 22.55
C PHE A 46 -28.86 -2.19 21.98
N VAL A 47 -28.15 -3.27 22.29
CA VAL A 47 -28.49 -4.64 21.84
C VAL A 47 -29.73 -5.18 22.59
N LYS A 48 -29.98 -4.77 23.84
CA LYS A 48 -31.18 -5.20 24.59
C LYS A 48 -32.42 -4.37 24.29
N GLY A 49 -32.30 -3.20 23.64
CA GLY A 49 -33.43 -2.31 23.32
C GLY A 49 -34.20 -2.66 22.04
N VAL A 50 -33.67 -3.54 21.19
CA VAL A 50 -34.29 -3.85 19.86
C VAL A 50 -35.21 -5.07 19.86
N PHE A 51 -35.32 -5.83 20.98
CA PHE A 51 -36.19 -7.00 21.07
C PHE A 51 -37.24 -6.86 22.18
N ARG A 52 -38.24 -5.99 21.99
CA ARG A 52 -39.47 -6.07 22.73
C ARG A 52 -40.59 -5.25 22.09
N SER A 53 -41.36 -5.87 21.18
CA SER A 53 -42.82 -5.64 21.08
C SER A 53 -43.43 -6.66 20.12
N GLY A 54 -44.46 -7.35 20.63
CA GLY A 54 -45.40 -8.11 19.85
C GLY A 54 -45.73 -9.51 20.37
N HIS A 55 -46.53 -9.56 21.44
CA HIS A 55 -47.37 -10.66 21.93
C HIS A 55 -48.40 -11.06 20.87
N THR A 56 -48.95 -12.28 20.76
CA THR A 56 -49.61 -13.14 21.77
C THR A 56 -49.93 -14.52 21.21
N ASP A 57 -49.89 -15.52 22.11
CA ASP A 57 -50.71 -16.71 22.28
C ASP A 57 -50.64 -17.92 21.34
N SER A 58 -50.19 -18.99 21.96
CA SER A 58 -50.43 -20.43 21.66
C SER A 58 -51.87 -20.86 21.93
N PRO A 59 -52.40 -22.09 21.58
CA PRO A 59 -51.70 -23.35 21.83
C PRO A 59 -51.92 -24.53 20.83
N ALA A 60 -50.99 -25.49 20.92
CA ALA A 60 -51.11 -26.96 20.82
C ALA A 60 -51.74 -27.67 19.61
N GLY A 61 -51.00 -28.64 19.09
CA GLY A 61 -51.61 -29.85 18.60
C GLY A 61 -50.96 -30.54 17.40
N THR A 62 -50.07 -31.49 17.68
CA THR A 62 -50.01 -32.85 17.11
C THR A 62 -49.72 -33.11 15.61
N THR A 63 -48.57 -33.69 15.37
CA THR A 63 -48.23 -34.83 14.49
C THR A 63 -48.84 -34.95 13.09
N GLY A 64 -47.98 -35.23 12.11
CA GLY A 64 -48.38 -35.93 10.88
C GLY A 64 -47.40 -35.75 9.73
N ASN A 65 -46.59 -36.76 9.54
CA ASN A 65 -45.86 -37.08 8.31
C ASN A 65 -46.77 -37.20 7.12
N ILE A 66 -46.24 -37.02 5.89
CA ILE A 66 -46.40 -37.79 4.63
C ILE A 66 -46.23 -36.84 3.44
N ASP A 67 -45.17 -36.97 2.74
CA ASP A 67 -44.74 -37.50 1.44
C ASP A 67 -45.61 -37.21 0.19
N MET A 68 -44.85 -36.96 -0.87
CA MET A 68 -45.09 -37.27 -2.30
C MET A 68 -45.88 -36.33 -3.20
N THR A 69 -45.13 -35.72 -4.11
CA THR A 69 -45.22 -35.79 -5.60
C THR A 69 -46.47 -35.33 -6.36
N LYS A 70 -46.11 -34.70 -7.49
CA LYS A 70 -46.75 -34.69 -8.83
C LYS A 70 -47.68 -33.51 -9.17
N GLU A 71 -47.26 -32.80 -10.13
CA GLU A 71 -47.42 -32.82 -11.61
C GLU A 71 -48.63 -32.04 -12.16
N LEU A 72 -48.26 -31.25 -13.18
CA LEU A 72 -48.96 -30.97 -14.46
C LEU A 72 -50.11 -29.95 -14.46
N SER A 73 -49.93 -28.96 -15.23
CA SER A 73 -50.20 -28.70 -16.65
C SER A 73 -51.39 -27.80 -16.94
N GLU A 74 -51.15 -27.01 -17.95
CA GLU A 74 -51.96 -26.56 -19.09
C GLU A 74 -52.89 -25.36 -18.92
N THR A 75 -52.57 -24.38 -19.73
CA THR A 75 -53.13 -23.87 -21.02
C THR A 75 -54.46 -23.16 -20.87
N GLU A 76 -54.67 -22.07 -21.48
CA GLU A 76 -54.97 -21.56 -22.81
C GLU A 76 -55.37 -20.08 -22.73
N THR A 77 -54.91 -19.25 -23.55
CA THR A 77 -55.17 -18.75 -24.92
C THR A 77 -56.31 -17.74 -25.10
N VAL A 78 -55.93 -16.67 -25.82
CA VAL A 78 -56.67 -16.01 -26.95
C VAL A 78 -57.78 -15.03 -26.57
N THR A 79 -57.92 -13.84 -27.12
CA THR A 79 -57.87 -13.20 -28.46
C THR A 79 -58.05 -11.70 -28.31
N GLU A 80 -57.35 -10.91 -29.04
CA GLU A 80 -57.67 -10.06 -30.23
C GLU A 80 -59.03 -9.32 -30.18
N THR A 81 -59.01 -8.02 -30.49
CA THR A 81 -59.21 -7.39 -31.80
C THR A 81 -59.36 -5.86 -31.68
N GLU A 82 -58.67 -5.17 -32.53
CA GLU A 82 -59.01 -4.23 -33.62
C GLU A 82 -59.69 -2.91 -33.25
N GLU A 83 -59.04 -1.88 -33.71
CA GLU A 83 -59.16 -0.96 -34.84
C GLU A 83 -60.11 0.21 -34.57
N GLU A 84 -59.91 1.36 -34.96
CA GLU A 84 -59.66 2.26 -36.12
C GLU A 84 -59.84 3.70 -35.60
N SER A 85 -59.34 4.74 -36.06
CA SER A 85 -58.77 5.41 -37.21
C SER A 85 -59.13 6.91 -37.18
N VAL A 86 -58.14 7.71 -37.54
CA VAL A 86 -58.19 8.92 -38.40
C VAL A 86 -58.98 10.17 -37.98
N THR A 87 -58.34 11.32 -37.86
CA THR A 87 -58.39 12.40 -38.84
C THR A 87 -57.37 13.53 -38.57
N GLU A 88 -56.89 14.04 -39.68
CA GLU A 88 -55.95 15.10 -39.92
C GLU A 88 -56.41 16.53 -39.64
N LYS A 89 -55.38 17.40 -39.54
CA LYS A 89 -55.25 18.83 -39.88
C LYS A 89 -55.61 19.87 -38.82
N GLU A 90 -54.58 20.57 -38.37
CA GLU A 90 -54.31 21.93 -38.88
C GLU A 90 -52.92 22.42 -38.47
N ALA A 91 -52.20 22.95 -39.47
CA ALA A 91 -50.90 23.53 -39.33
C ALA A 91 -51.00 24.98 -38.87
N GLU A 92 -50.18 25.35 -37.86
CA GLU A 92 -49.73 26.74 -37.72
C GLU A 92 -48.27 26.80 -37.25
N THR A 93 -47.56 27.55 -38.03
CA THR A 93 -46.15 27.88 -38.01
C THR A 93 -45.71 28.50 -36.67
N ARG A 94 -44.90 27.81 -35.88
CA ARG A 94 -44.01 28.44 -34.88
C ARG A 94 -42.58 28.03 -35.15
N LYS A 95 -41.73 29.05 -35.26
CA LYS A 95 -40.28 28.99 -35.45
C LYS A 95 -39.65 27.91 -34.57
N GLN A 96 -38.97 26.96 -35.19
CA GLN A 96 -38.01 26.07 -34.54
C GLN A 96 -36.82 26.90 -34.05
N GLU A 97 -36.73 27.09 -32.74
CA GLU A 97 -35.45 27.19 -32.08
C GLU A 97 -34.86 25.77 -32.07
N GLU A 98 -33.74 25.58 -32.74
CA GLU A 98 -32.95 24.36 -32.70
C GLU A 98 -32.57 24.09 -31.23
N SER A 99 -33.28 23.21 -30.55
CA SER A 99 -32.82 22.61 -29.30
C SER A 99 -31.66 21.68 -29.65
N LYS A 100 -30.43 22.10 -29.29
CA LYS A 100 -29.28 21.20 -29.19
C LYS A 100 -29.71 19.93 -28.44
N PRO A 101 -29.33 18.74 -28.90
CA PRO A 101 -29.62 17.52 -28.13
C PRO A 101 -29.01 17.65 -26.75
N GLN A 102 -29.84 17.59 -25.74
CA GLN A 102 -29.42 17.60 -24.34
C GLN A 102 -28.67 16.29 -24.12
N THR A 103 -27.34 16.37 -24.07
CA THR A 103 -26.46 15.23 -23.79
C THR A 103 -26.87 14.65 -22.44
N ALA A 104 -27.19 13.36 -22.41
CA ALA A 104 -27.61 12.70 -21.18
C ALA A 104 -26.50 12.76 -20.12
N VAL A 105 -26.84 13.25 -18.94
CA VAL A 105 -25.92 13.29 -17.79
C VAL A 105 -25.47 11.88 -17.47
N LYS A 106 -24.17 11.63 -17.53
CA LYS A 106 -23.58 10.30 -17.32
C LYS A 106 -23.26 10.00 -15.87
N TYR A 107 -22.98 11.02 -15.07
CA TYR A 107 -22.73 10.86 -13.62
C TYR A 107 -23.18 12.09 -12.84
N LYS A 108 -23.40 11.89 -11.55
CA LYS A 108 -23.60 12.96 -10.58
C LYS A 108 -22.58 12.84 -9.45
N ALA A 109 -22.30 13.97 -8.80
CA ALA A 109 -21.49 14.00 -7.60
C ALA A 109 -22.20 14.84 -6.54
N ASP A 110 -22.44 14.25 -5.37
CA ASP A 110 -23.06 14.91 -4.22
C ASP A 110 -21.97 15.27 -3.20
N PHE A 111 -21.75 16.54 -2.95
CA PHE A 111 -20.79 17.05 -1.97
C PHE A 111 -21.49 17.65 -0.75
N LYS A 112 -20.99 17.29 0.44
CA LYS A 112 -21.48 17.80 1.73
C LYS A 112 -20.36 18.51 2.47
N VAL A 113 -20.68 19.62 3.12
CA VAL A 113 -19.81 20.27 4.10
C VAL A 113 -19.88 19.47 5.40
N VAL A 114 -18.85 18.68 5.67
CA VAL A 114 -18.79 17.82 6.86
C VAL A 114 -18.15 18.50 8.06
N ASN A 115 -17.39 19.59 7.83
CA ASN A 115 -16.81 20.41 8.88
C ASN A 115 -16.50 21.83 8.38
N SER A 116 -16.46 22.83 9.27
CA SER A 116 -15.98 24.18 8.95
C SER A 116 -15.40 24.87 10.17
N TRP A 117 -14.36 25.70 9.95
CA TRP A 117 -13.68 26.50 10.99
C TRP A 117 -13.08 27.78 10.40
N GLU A 118 -12.58 28.66 11.22
CA GLU A 118 -11.87 29.86 10.78
C GLU A 118 -10.36 29.71 10.97
N GLU A 119 -9.58 30.11 9.97
CA GLU A 119 -8.13 30.10 9.98
C GLU A 119 -7.57 31.24 9.13
N GLY A 120 -6.73 32.09 9.71
CA GLY A 120 -6.05 33.15 8.98
C GLY A 120 -7.00 34.21 8.35
N GLY A 121 -8.18 34.44 8.94
CA GLY A 121 -9.17 35.38 8.43
C GLY A 121 -10.00 34.88 7.25
N LYS A 122 -9.87 33.60 6.94
CA LYS A 122 -10.71 32.87 5.96
C LYS A 122 -11.47 31.76 6.65
N LYS A 123 -12.64 31.41 6.10
CA LYS A 123 -13.37 30.24 6.53
C LYS A 123 -12.89 29.01 5.76
N CYS A 124 -12.51 27.97 6.49
CA CYS A 124 -12.15 26.68 5.96
C CYS A 124 -13.39 25.77 5.93
N TYR A 125 -13.55 25.03 4.85
CA TYR A 125 -14.61 24.04 4.65
C TYR A 125 -14.00 22.71 4.30
N GLN A 126 -14.38 21.67 5.03
CA GLN A 126 -14.10 20.30 4.67
C GLN A 126 -15.30 19.73 3.93
N LEU A 127 -15.08 19.34 2.67
CA LEU A 127 -16.08 18.75 1.79
C LEU A 127 -15.82 17.25 1.63
N SER A 128 -16.88 16.46 1.66
CA SER A 128 -16.86 15.05 1.31
C SER A 128 -17.91 14.77 0.25
N GLY A 129 -17.53 14.07 -0.82
CA GLY A 129 -18.35 13.83 -1.99
C GLY A 129 -18.47 12.35 -2.35
N THR A 130 -19.58 12.00 -3.00
CA THR A 130 -19.81 10.70 -3.63
C THR A 130 -20.17 10.92 -5.09
N LEU A 131 -19.43 10.25 -5.99
CA LEU A 131 -19.72 10.24 -7.42
C LEU A 131 -20.43 8.96 -7.81
N THR A 132 -21.56 9.08 -8.53
CA THR A 132 -22.37 7.94 -8.99
C THR A 132 -22.46 7.96 -10.51
N ASN A 133 -22.07 6.86 -11.16
CA ASN A 133 -22.29 6.66 -12.58
C ASN A 133 -23.76 6.33 -12.85
N LEU A 134 -24.44 7.21 -13.57
CA LEU A 134 -25.87 7.07 -13.93
C LEU A 134 -26.08 6.37 -15.28
N SER A 135 -25.00 6.08 -16.01
CA SER A 135 -25.09 5.43 -17.33
C SER A 135 -25.14 3.90 -17.21
N SER A 136 -25.58 3.24 -18.27
CA SER A 136 -25.59 1.78 -18.40
C SER A 136 -24.23 1.17 -18.76
N SER A 137 -23.18 1.98 -18.90
CA SER A 137 -21.81 1.57 -19.22
C SER A 137 -20.80 2.20 -18.26
N GLU A 138 -19.59 1.63 -18.21
CA GLU A 138 -18.50 2.21 -17.44
C GLU A 138 -18.13 3.61 -17.97
N ILE A 139 -17.94 4.59 -17.07
CA ILE A 139 -17.30 5.87 -17.40
C ILE A 139 -15.79 5.76 -17.12
N SER A 140 -14.97 6.31 -18.00
CA SER A 140 -13.51 6.21 -17.93
C SER A 140 -12.86 7.36 -17.15
N SER A 141 -13.59 8.45 -16.91
CA SER A 141 -13.14 9.61 -16.13
C SER A 141 -14.33 10.45 -15.70
N TRP A 142 -14.10 11.34 -14.73
CA TRP A 142 -15.07 12.27 -14.21
C TRP A 142 -14.40 13.60 -13.82
N MET A 143 -15.17 14.68 -13.76
CA MET A 143 -14.67 15.99 -13.35
C MET A 143 -15.80 16.79 -12.74
N VAL A 144 -15.52 17.43 -11.61
CA VAL A 144 -16.43 18.37 -10.94
C VAL A 144 -15.77 19.75 -10.95
N VAL A 145 -16.49 20.76 -11.41
CA VAL A 145 -16.01 22.15 -11.38
C VAL A 145 -17.02 23.00 -10.62
N PHE A 146 -16.57 23.73 -9.61
CA PHE A 146 -17.43 24.63 -8.86
C PHE A 146 -16.71 25.95 -8.51
N ASP A 147 -17.50 26.99 -8.24
CA ASP A 147 -17.00 28.29 -7.83
C ASP A 147 -16.82 28.33 -6.32
N ALA A 148 -15.57 28.52 -5.87
CA ALA A 148 -15.22 28.62 -4.46
C ALA A 148 -15.02 30.08 -4.01
N GLY A 149 -15.30 31.04 -4.89
CA GLY A 149 -15.14 32.49 -4.63
C GLY A 149 -13.71 32.97 -4.79
N ASN A 150 -13.58 34.30 -4.83
CA ASN A 150 -12.28 34.95 -5.00
C ASN A 150 -11.35 34.69 -3.83
N GLY A 151 -10.07 34.41 -4.14
CA GLY A 151 -9.04 34.16 -3.15
C GLY A 151 -9.18 32.82 -2.42
N ALA A 152 -9.94 31.87 -3.00
CA ALA A 152 -10.00 30.50 -2.49
C ALA A 152 -8.65 29.80 -2.61
N GLU A 153 -8.36 28.96 -1.63
CA GLU A 153 -7.12 28.15 -1.54
C GLU A 153 -7.48 26.71 -1.26
N ILE A 154 -6.81 25.76 -1.93
CA ILE A 154 -6.89 24.34 -1.61
C ILE A 154 -5.85 24.06 -0.52
N LYS A 155 -6.30 23.65 0.67
CA LYS A 155 -5.43 23.27 1.79
C LYS A 155 -5.06 21.79 1.74
N GLN A 156 -6.02 20.94 1.38
CA GLN A 156 -5.85 19.49 1.33
C GLN A 156 -6.91 18.86 0.41
N PHE A 157 -6.62 17.70 -0.17
CA PHE A 157 -7.61 16.88 -0.88
C PHE A 157 -7.23 15.39 -0.73
N TRP A 158 -8.23 14.50 -0.87
CA TRP A 158 -8.05 13.05 -0.81
C TRP A 158 -9.03 12.36 -1.76
N ASN A 159 -8.65 11.18 -2.24
CA ASN A 159 -9.37 10.40 -3.24
C ASN A 159 -9.77 11.20 -4.49
N SER A 160 -9.02 12.26 -4.79
CA SER A 160 -9.24 13.19 -5.90
C SER A 160 -7.96 13.91 -6.26
N LYS A 161 -7.97 14.61 -7.39
CA LYS A 161 -6.97 15.65 -7.75
C LYS A 161 -7.71 16.97 -7.82
N CYS A 162 -7.23 17.97 -7.12
CA CYS A 162 -7.84 19.29 -7.09
C CYS A 162 -6.87 20.33 -7.65
N THR A 163 -7.37 21.19 -8.54
CA THR A 163 -6.65 22.37 -9.05
C THR A 163 -7.52 23.59 -8.91
N ILE A 164 -6.91 24.77 -8.79
CA ILE A 164 -7.62 26.05 -8.72
C ILE A 164 -7.16 26.97 -9.84
N SER A 165 -8.10 27.62 -10.49
CA SER A 165 -7.84 28.65 -11.50
C SER A 165 -8.83 29.80 -11.29
N GLY A 166 -8.33 30.96 -10.88
CA GLY A 166 -9.16 32.07 -10.44
C GLY A 166 -10.00 31.68 -9.21
N ASN A 167 -11.33 31.78 -9.34
CA ASN A 167 -12.29 31.40 -8.31
C ASN A 167 -12.85 29.96 -8.48
N LYS A 168 -12.44 29.23 -9.52
CA LYS A 168 -12.95 27.89 -9.82
C LYS A 168 -12.00 26.80 -9.33
N ILE A 169 -12.55 25.86 -8.59
CA ILE A 169 -11.89 24.61 -8.21
C ILE A 169 -12.36 23.50 -9.16
N THR A 170 -11.40 22.80 -9.73
CA THR A 170 -11.62 21.59 -10.52
C THR A 170 -11.20 20.40 -9.69
N VAL A 171 -12.12 19.45 -9.50
CA VAL A 171 -11.91 18.17 -8.80
C VAL A 171 -11.98 17.08 -9.84
N GLY A 172 -10.91 16.35 -10.02
CA GLY A 172 -10.84 15.20 -10.92
C GLY A 172 -10.52 13.91 -10.17
N PRO A 173 -10.49 12.77 -10.87
CA PRO A 173 -10.19 11.49 -10.25
C PRO A 173 -8.75 11.44 -9.76
N ALA A 174 -8.54 10.74 -8.66
CA ALA A 174 -7.25 10.15 -8.35
C ALA A 174 -6.94 9.06 -9.39
N ASP A 175 -5.68 8.63 -9.47
CA ASP A 175 -5.26 7.70 -10.53
C ASP A 175 -5.96 6.33 -10.48
N TYR A 176 -6.53 5.98 -9.33
CA TYR A 176 -7.17 4.68 -9.08
C TYR A 176 -8.71 4.68 -9.17
N ASN A 177 -9.37 5.84 -9.20
CA ASN A 177 -10.84 5.95 -9.16
C ASN A 177 -11.42 6.69 -10.37
N SER A 178 -10.69 6.78 -11.46
CA SER A 178 -11.14 7.40 -12.70
C SER A 178 -12.27 6.62 -13.38
N ARG A 179 -12.26 5.30 -13.25
CA ARG A 179 -13.25 4.42 -13.85
C ARG A 179 -14.33 4.07 -12.85
N ILE A 180 -15.59 4.26 -13.25
CA ILE A 180 -16.76 3.91 -12.42
C ILE A 180 -17.68 3.03 -13.27
N GLY A 181 -17.87 1.78 -12.86
CA GLY A 181 -18.76 0.85 -13.54
C GLY A 181 -20.21 1.36 -13.59
N ALA A 182 -21.03 0.78 -14.47
CA ALA A 182 -22.44 1.15 -14.62
C ALA A 182 -23.18 1.05 -13.27
N GLY A 183 -23.82 2.15 -12.86
CA GLY A 183 -24.56 2.23 -11.60
C GLY A 183 -23.71 2.21 -10.32
N ALA A 184 -22.36 2.08 -10.43
CA ALA A 184 -21.45 2.10 -9.31
C ALA A 184 -21.15 3.52 -8.82
N SER A 185 -20.55 3.63 -7.62
CA SER A 185 -20.18 4.90 -7.01
C SER A 185 -18.75 4.86 -6.48
N VAL A 186 -18.10 6.03 -6.50
CA VAL A 186 -16.87 6.34 -5.75
C VAL A 186 -17.26 7.27 -4.60
N SER A 187 -17.00 6.85 -3.39
CA SER A 187 -17.28 7.62 -2.17
C SER A 187 -16.00 8.21 -1.57
N ASP A 188 -16.18 9.09 -0.58
CA ASP A 188 -15.10 9.72 0.17
C ASP A 188 -14.11 10.53 -0.68
N VAL A 189 -14.61 11.13 -1.77
CA VAL A 189 -13.88 12.15 -2.53
C VAL A 189 -13.93 13.45 -1.74
N GLY A 190 -12.79 13.98 -1.32
CA GLY A 190 -12.84 15.10 -0.40
C GLY A 190 -11.74 16.14 -0.57
N MET A 191 -11.98 17.31 0.04
CA MET A 191 -11.05 18.42 0.09
C MET A 191 -11.28 19.34 1.27
N ILE A 192 -10.24 20.09 1.62
CA ILE A 192 -10.31 21.24 2.52
C ILE A 192 -9.96 22.48 1.71
N ILE A 193 -10.87 23.43 1.70
CA ILE A 193 -10.68 24.74 1.04
C ILE A 193 -10.80 25.88 2.04
N ALA A 194 -9.99 26.91 1.89
CA ALA A 194 -10.12 28.16 2.63
C ALA A 194 -10.60 29.25 1.67
N THR A 195 -11.68 29.96 2.03
CA THR A 195 -12.28 30.99 1.17
C THR A 195 -13.01 32.03 1.99
N SER A 196 -13.20 33.22 1.41
CA SER A 196 -14.07 34.26 1.99
C SER A 196 -15.54 34.10 1.60
N SER A 197 -15.84 33.16 0.68
CA SER A 197 -17.20 32.88 0.23
C SER A 197 -17.85 31.79 1.08
N ALA A 198 -19.18 31.83 1.21
CA ALA A 198 -19.92 30.73 1.86
C ALA A 198 -19.99 29.52 0.92
N ILE A 199 -19.64 28.36 1.42
CA ILE A 199 -19.79 27.07 0.73
C ILE A 199 -20.85 26.25 1.47
N SER A 200 -21.78 25.67 0.73
CA SER A 200 -22.82 24.75 1.22
C SER A 200 -22.75 23.43 0.49
N ASP A 201 -23.58 22.47 0.90
CA ASP A 201 -23.78 21.22 0.17
C ASP A 201 -24.19 21.52 -1.27
N PHE A 202 -23.68 20.73 -2.22
CA PHE A 202 -24.05 20.87 -3.62
C PHE A 202 -24.02 19.52 -4.38
N THR A 203 -24.82 19.46 -5.43
CA THR A 203 -24.81 18.35 -6.39
C THR A 203 -24.31 18.84 -7.73
N TYR A 204 -23.36 18.10 -8.30
CA TYR A 204 -22.84 18.33 -9.63
C TYR A 204 -23.29 17.24 -10.58
N ASN A 205 -23.80 17.62 -11.76
CA ASN A 205 -24.19 16.69 -12.82
C ASN A 205 -23.31 16.94 -14.06
N GLY A 206 -22.67 15.90 -14.56
CA GLY A 206 -21.73 16.02 -15.66
C GLY A 206 -21.60 14.78 -16.53
N GLU A 207 -20.76 14.91 -17.57
CA GLU A 207 -20.40 13.82 -18.45
C GLU A 207 -18.97 13.35 -18.19
N ALA A 208 -18.71 12.06 -18.46
CA ALA A 208 -17.36 11.52 -18.43
C ALA A 208 -16.49 12.16 -19.52
N ILE A 209 -15.29 12.61 -19.14
CA ILE A 209 -14.29 13.10 -20.09
C ILE A 209 -13.57 11.87 -20.66
N ALA A 210 -13.59 11.72 -21.99
CA ALA A 210 -12.81 10.69 -22.65
C ALA A 210 -11.31 10.93 -22.41
N SER A 211 -10.56 9.87 -22.07
CA SER A 211 -9.11 9.93 -21.90
C SER A 211 -8.45 10.42 -23.22
N GLY A 212 -7.93 11.66 -23.22
CA GLY A 212 -7.22 12.23 -24.36
C GLY A 212 -7.48 13.70 -24.66
N GLN A 213 -8.44 14.37 -24.01
CA GLN A 213 -8.61 15.81 -24.20
C GLN A 213 -7.92 16.61 -23.10
N ASN A 214 -6.70 17.02 -23.41
CA ASN A 214 -5.98 18.05 -22.68
C ASN A 214 -6.49 19.41 -23.21
N THR A 215 -7.30 20.12 -22.45
CA THR A 215 -7.74 21.49 -22.82
C THR A 215 -6.63 22.50 -22.51
N GLY A 216 -5.63 22.53 -23.38
CA GLY A 216 -4.67 23.62 -23.49
C GLY A 216 -4.97 24.40 -24.80
N ASN A 217 -5.23 25.65 -24.64
CA ASN A 217 -5.68 26.67 -25.60
C ASN A 217 -4.82 26.75 -26.88
N GLY A 218 -5.48 26.85 -28.05
CA GLY A 218 -5.00 27.66 -29.20
C GLY A 218 -4.61 26.94 -30.47
N GLY A 219 -5.48 27.01 -31.48
CA GLY A 219 -5.05 27.28 -32.89
C GLY A 219 -5.03 26.12 -33.90
N ASN A 220 -6.16 25.98 -34.59
CA ASN A 220 -6.32 25.82 -36.06
C ASN A 220 -5.84 24.56 -36.82
N SER A 221 -6.85 23.90 -37.38
CA SER A 221 -6.98 23.24 -38.71
C SER A 221 -5.97 22.17 -39.17
N ASN A 222 -6.37 20.95 -39.37
CA ASN A 222 -6.93 20.40 -40.63
C ASN A 222 -7.18 18.89 -40.54
N ASN A 223 -8.30 18.56 -41.13
CA ASN A 223 -8.86 17.34 -41.66
C ASN A 223 -7.89 16.19 -42.00
N GLY A 224 -8.23 14.98 -41.58
CA GLY A 224 -7.57 13.75 -42.04
C GLY A 224 -8.21 12.52 -41.41
N ASN A 225 -9.24 11.99 -42.07
CA ASN A 225 -9.90 10.73 -41.81
C ASN A 225 -8.87 9.58 -41.80
N ASN A 226 -8.73 8.86 -40.69
CA ASN A 226 -8.28 7.47 -40.80
C ASN A 226 -8.82 6.61 -39.62
N SER A 227 -9.67 5.68 -40.02
CA SER A 227 -10.11 4.54 -39.20
C SER A 227 -8.90 3.65 -38.93
N GLY A 228 -8.47 3.55 -37.68
CA GLY A 228 -7.31 2.75 -37.31
C GLY A 228 -7.44 2.21 -35.91
N ASN A 229 -7.73 0.94 -35.82
CA ASN A 229 -7.49 -0.03 -34.77
C ASN A 229 -6.60 0.48 -33.62
N THR A 230 -7.16 0.70 -32.44
CA THR A 230 -6.42 1.07 -31.23
C THR A 230 -5.60 -0.12 -30.74
N THR A 231 -4.44 -0.26 -31.34
CA THR A 231 -3.35 -1.06 -30.75
C THR A 231 -2.86 -0.29 -29.52
N GLN A 232 -3.01 -0.88 -28.36
CA GLN A 232 -2.38 -0.46 -27.12
C GLN A 232 -0.88 -0.29 -27.38
N THR A 233 -0.39 0.95 -27.49
CA THR A 233 1.06 1.22 -27.62
C THR A 233 1.71 0.77 -26.31
N THR A 234 2.23 -0.44 -26.33
CA THR A 234 3.22 -0.87 -25.32
C THR A 234 4.42 0.05 -25.51
N GLU A 235 4.71 0.93 -24.55
CA GLU A 235 6.01 1.60 -24.50
C GLU A 235 7.10 0.55 -24.73
N ASP A 236 7.94 0.81 -25.71
CA ASP A 236 8.99 -0.13 -26.11
C ASP A 236 10.14 -0.05 -25.09
N VAL A 237 9.92 -0.68 -23.92
CA VAL A 237 10.86 -0.71 -22.81
C VAL A 237 12.13 -1.44 -23.27
N LYS A 238 13.20 -0.68 -23.54
CA LYS A 238 14.51 -1.28 -23.84
C LYS A 238 15.05 -2.02 -22.63
N PRO A 239 15.45 -3.30 -22.77
CA PRO A 239 16.14 -4.01 -21.70
C PRO A 239 17.43 -3.29 -21.30
N TYR A 240 17.63 -3.11 -20.01
CA TYR A 240 18.89 -2.65 -19.44
C TYR A 240 19.98 -3.70 -19.70
N THR A 241 21.14 -3.26 -20.15
CA THR A 241 22.30 -4.14 -20.31
C THR A 241 23.14 -4.08 -19.03
N PRO A 242 23.14 -5.14 -18.20
CA PRO A 242 23.95 -5.13 -16.99
C PRO A 242 25.44 -5.09 -17.32
N PRO A 243 26.27 -4.54 -16.43
CA PRO A 243 27.73 -4.60 -16.58
C PRO A 243 28.23 -6.04 -16.54
N LYS A 244 29.44 -6.26 -17.04
CA LYS A 244 30.11 -7.55 -16.92
C LYS A 244 30.29 -7.88 -15.42
N LEU A 245 29.90 -9.09 -15.06
CA LEU A 245 30.07 -9.58 -13.69
C LEU A 245 31.56 -9.77 -13.36
N GLU A 246 32.02 -9.06 -12.35
CA GLU A 246 33.41 -9.13 -11.89
C GLU A 246 33.58 -10.23 -10.82
N SER A 247 34.63 -11.03 -10.96
CA SER A 247 35.03 -12.00 -9.93
C SER A 247 35.35 -11.27 -8.62
N GLY A 248 35.07 -11.90 -7.49
CA GLY A 248 35.24 -11.30 -6.16
C GLY A 248 34.02 -10.50 -5.67
N THR A 249 33.06 -10.22 -6.55
CA THR A 249 31.78 -9.58 -6.13
C THR A 249 30.72 -10.63 -5.79
N PRO A 250 29.73 -10.30 -4.97
CA PRO A 250 28.64 -11.23 -4.64
C PRO A 250 28.00 -11.88 -5.86
N VAL A 251 27.56 -11.10 -6.85
CA VAL A 251 26.93 -11.63 -8.07
C VAL A 251 27.92 -12.34 -8.98
N GLY A 252 29.16 -11.84 -9.10
CA GLY A 252 30.21 -12.46 -9.91
C GLY A 252 30.54 -13.88 -9.44
N ASN A 253 30.60 -14.07 -8.13
CA ASN A 253 30.89 -15.36 -7.52
C ASN A 253 29.67 -16.32 -7.56
N HIS A 254 28.47 -15.81 -7.23
CA HIS A 254 27.28 -16.65 -6.98
C HIS A 254 26.28 -16.67 -8.14
N GLY A 255 26.29 -15.66 -9.04
CA GLY A 255 25.48 -15.64 -10.28
C GLY A 255 23.98 -15.58 -10.04
N GLN A 256 23.21 -16.23 -10.92
CA GLN A 256 21.76 -16.35 -10.79
C GLN A 256 21.41 -17.23 -9.60
N LEU A 257 20.64 -16.70 -8.66
CA LEU A 257 20.12 -17.46 -7.52
C LEU A 257 18.89 -18.27 -7.92
N SER A 258 18.65 -19.34 -7.17
CA SER A 258 17.44 -20.16 -7.27
C SER A 258 16.99 -20.67 -5.90
N VAL A 259 15.76 -21.18 -5.82
CA VAL A 259 15.21 -21.79 -4.59
C VAL A 259 15.24 -23.31 -4.73
N LYS A 260 15.85 -23.99 -3.75
CA LYS A 260 15.89 -25.45 -3.67
C LYS A 260 15.41 -25.90 -2.29
N GLY A 261 14.24 -26.53 -2.26
CA GLY A 261 13.56 -26.80 -0.98
C GLY A 261 13.24 -25.51 -0.25
N VAL A 262 13.73 -25.36 0.95
CA VAL A 262 13.54 -24.15 1.79
C VAL A 262 14.71 -23.16 1.69
N ASP A 263 15.74 -23.46 0.91
CA ASP A 263 16.97 -22.68 0.89
C ASP A 263 17.12 -21.89 -0.41
N LEU A 264 17.70 -20.71 -0.31
CA LEU A 264 18.26 -19.96 -1.42
C LEU A 264 19.62 -20.56 -1.79
N VAL A 265 19.83 -20.83 -3.06
CA VAL A 265 21.08 -21.42 -3.55
C VAL A 265 21.66 -20.62 -4.71
N ASP A 266 22.98 -20.68 -4.86
CA ASP A 266 23.71 -20.00 -5.94
C ASP A 266 23.70 -20.82 -7.26
N LYS A 267 24.38 -20.31 -8.29
CA LYS A 267 24.51 -20.97 -9.60
C LYS A 267 25.10 -22.37 -9.55
N ASN A 268 25.83 -22.72 -8.48
CA ASN A 268 26.43 -24.05 -8.28
C ASN A 268 25.55 -24.96 -7.42
N GLY A 269 24.39 -24.49 -6.96
CA GLY A 269 23.48 -25.22 -6.07
C GLY A 269 23.91 -25.21 -4.60
N SER A 270 24.89 -24.39 -4.22
CA SER A 270 25.34 -24.22 -2.85
C SER A 270 24.43 -23.23 -2.11
N LYS A 271 24.12 -23.52 -0.83
CA LYS A 271 23.34 -22.59 0.00
C LYS A 271 24.01 -21.22 0.05
N TYR A 272 23.22 -20.18 -0.17
CA TYR A 272 23.69 -18.81 -0.15
C TYR A 272 22.73 -17.94 0.64
N GLN A 273 23.29 -17.15 1.57
CA GLN A 273 22.51 -16.24 2.41
C GLN A 273 22.67 -14.81 1.91
N LEU A 274 21.59 -14.16 1.55
CA LEU A 274 21.55 -12.73 1.35
C LEU A 274 21.47 -12.00 2.70
N LYS A 275 22.34 -11.00 2.87
CA LYS A 275 22.46 -10.19 4.07
C LYS A 275 22.51 -8.73 3.65
N GLY A 276 21.56 -7.93 4.07
CA GLY A 276 21.52 -6.59 3.52
C GLY A 276 20.73 -5.55 4.29
N VAL A 277 20.48 -4.45 3.59
CA VAL A 277 19.88 -3.25 4.12
C VAL A 277 18.78 -2.77 3.19
N SER A 278 17.62 -2.41 3.74
CA SER A 278 16.54 -1.72 3.03
C SER A 278 16.79 -0.21 3.03
N THR A 279 16.50 0.47 1.93
CA THR A 279 16.27 1.91 1.98
C THR A 279 15.03 2.17 2.84
N HIS A 280 14.85 3.39 3.31
CA HIS A 280 13.53 3.90 3.69
C HIS A 280 12.72 4.22 2.42
N GLY A 281 11.47 4.67 2.54
CA GLY A 281 10.65 5.04 1.39
C GLY A 281 11.39 5.97 0.42
N LEU A 282 11.40 5.60 -0.86
CA LEU A 282 12.13 6.32 -1.92
C LEU A 282 11.65 7.76 -2.09
N GLN A 283 10.39 8.05 -1.75
CA GLN A 283 9.81 9.41 -1.81
C GLN A 283 10.32 10.32 -0.68
N TRP A 284 10.79 9.77 0.45
CA TRP A 284 11.20 10.55 1.60
C TRP A 284 12.72 10.64 1.77
N PHE A 285 13.44 9.56 1.45
CA PHE A 285 14.89 9.48 1.61
C PHE A 285 15.62 9.03 0.33
N PRO A 286 15.29 9.63 -0.85
CA PRO A 286 15.88 9.23 -2.14
C PRO A 286 17.40 9.41 -2.19
N GLN A 287 17.97 10.29 -1.37
CA GLN A 287 19.39 10.61 -1.34
C GLN A 287 20.27 9.44 -0.89
N TYR A 288 19.71 8.48 -0.17
CA TYR A 288 20.45 7.28 0.24
C TYR A 288 20.53 6.20 -0.84
N VAL A 289 19.76 6.35 -1.93
CA VAL A 289 19.91 5.51 -3.12
C VAL A 289 21.03 6.09 -3.99
N ASN A 290 22.27 5.73 -3.68
CA ASN A 290 23.43 6.15 -4.43
C ASN A 290 24.53 5.07 -4.37
N LYS A 291 25.46 5.10 -5.35
CA LYS A 291 26.49 4.07 -5.49
C LYS A 291 27.46 4.05 -4.30
N ASP A 292 27.81 5.20 -3.72
CA ASP A 292 28.78 5.28 -2.63
C ASP A 292 28.20 4.74 -1.31
N ALA A 293 26.88 4.95 -1.08
CA ALA A 293 26.18 4.32 0.01
C ALA A 293 26.22 2.79 -0.12
N PHE A 294 25.84 2.25 -1.28
CA PHE A 294 25.83 0.82 -1.52
C PHE A 294 27.25 0.22 -1.48
N LYS A 295 28.24 0.96 -1.98
CA LYS A 295 29.64 0.57 -1.84
C LYS A 295 30.06 0.48 -0.38
N THR A 296 29.66 1.42 0.47
CA THR A 296 29.92 1.39 1.91
C THR A 296 29.26 0.18 2.57
N LEU A 297 27.99 -0.12 2.23
CA LEU A 297 27.31 -1.31 2.74
C LEU A 297 28.03 -2.61 2.33
N ARG A 298 28.49 -2.70 1.08
CA ARG A 298 29.22 -3.88 0.59
C ARG A 298 30.58 -4.03 1.24
N ASP A 299 31.40 -2.98 1.16
CA ASP A 299 32.84 -3.06 1.48
C ASP A 299 33.09 -3.01 2.99
N ASN A 300 32.30 -2.21 3.72
CA ASN A 300 32.54 -1.97 5.14
C ASN A 300 31.65 -2.81 6.05
N TRP A 301 30.43 -3.17 5.58
CA TRP A 301 29.48 -3.97 6.36
C TRP A 301 29.46 -5.44 5.93
N GLY A 302 29.86 -5.74 4.70
CA GLY A 302 29.77 -7.09 4.12
C GLY A 302 28.39 -7.42 3.57
N ALA A 303 27.56 -6.40 3.30
CA ALA A 303 26.26 -6.58 2.68
C ALA A 303 26.39 -7.05 1.23
N ASN A 304 25.52 -7.96 0.81
CA ASN A 304 25.49 -8.50 -0.55
C ASN A 304 24.17 -8.22 -1.29
N VAL A 305 23.21 -7.61 -0.61
CA VAL A 305 21.90 -7.21 -1.17
C VAL A 305 21.47 -5.85 -0.61
N VAL A 306 20.76 -5.07 -1.43
CA VAL A 306 20.02 -3.87 -1.02
C VAL A 306 18.55 -4.02 -1.43
N ARG A 307 17.63 -3.44 -0.65
CA ARG A 307 16.20 -3.42 -0.93
C ARG A 307 15.77 -1.97 -1.19
N LEU A 308 15.03 -1.75 -2.26
CA LEU A 308 14.52 -0.45 -2.68
C LEU A 308 13.04 -0.39 -2.32
N ALA A 309 12.70 0.26 -1.20
CA ALA A 309 11.35 0.33 -0.65
C ALA A 309 10.52 1.40 -1.38
N MET A 310 9.82 1.00 -2.45
CA MET A 310 8.95 1.90 -3.20
C MET A 310 7.52 1.82 -2.66
N TYR A 311 7.16 2.76 -1.80
CA TYR A 311 5.82 2.87 -1.25
C TYR A 311 4.77 3.07 -2.34
N THR A 312 3.64 2.40 -2.18
CA THR A 312 2.47 2.50 -3.07
C THR A 312 1.49 3.54 -2.57
N GLY A 313 1.17 3.49 -1.27
CA GLY A 313 0.44 4.52 -0.53
C GLY A 313 1.33 5.68 -0.06
N GLU A 314 0.89 6.46 0.91
CA GLU A 314 1.67 7.48 1.68
C GLU A 314 2.50 8.44 0.81
N ASN A 315 1.87 9.08 -0.18
CA ASN A 315 2.53 9.89 -1.22
C ASN A 315 3.54 9.09 -2.07
N GLY A 316 3.37 7.78 -2.15
CA GLY A 316 4.15 6.88 -2.98
C GLY A 316 3.62 6.77 -4.41
N TYR A 317 3.96 5.66 -5.07
CA TYR A 317 3.76 5.42 -6.50
C TYR A 317 2.29 5.52 -6.96
N CYS A 318 1.33 5.10 -6.14
CA CYS A 318 -0.09 5.09 -6.44
C CYS A 318 -0.88 6.21 -5.76
N SER A 319 -0.24 7.02 -4.89
CA SER A 319 -0.94 7.95 -4.00
C SER A 319 -0.25 9.32 -3.94
N GLY A 320 -0.08 9.96 -5.10
CA GLY A 320 0.41 11.34 -5.23
C GLY A 320 1.90 11.49 -5.51
N GLY A 321 2.72 10.46 -5.35
CA GLY A 321 4.13 10.48 -5.73
C GLY A 321 4.33 10.51 -7.24
N SER A 322 5.44 11.08 -7.69
CA SER A 322 5.85 11.04 -9.10
C SER A 322 6.30 9.64 -9.48
N LYS A 323 5.51 8.93 -10.28
CA LYS A 323 5.87 7.60 -10.80
C LYS A 323 7.19 7.63 -11.55
N ALA A 324 7.42 8.68 -12.35
CA ALA A 324 8.65 8.83 -13.14
C ALA A 324 9.88 8.98 -12.24
N ASP A 325 9.79 9.78 -11.18
CA ASP A 325 10.92 10.00 -10.26
C ASP A 325 11.20 8.74 -9.43
N LEU A 326 10.16 8.04 -8.98
CA LEU A 326 10.29 6.79 -8.24
C LEU A 326 10.90 5.68 -9.10
N GLU A 327 10.47 5.56 -10.36
CA GLU A 327 11.07 4.63 -11.33
C GLU A 327 12.53 5.00 -11.66
N ALA A 328 12.83 6.30 -11.83
CA ALA A 328 14.19 6.77 -12.02
C ALA A 328 15.09 6.45 -10.81
N LYS A 329 14.53 6.53 -9.60
CA LYS A 329 15.25 6.17 -8.37
C LYS A 329 15.48 4.66 -8.26
N ILE A 330 14.51 3.83 -8.67
CA ILE A 330 14.73 2.37 -8.82
C ILE A 330 15.84 2.10 -9.84
N ASP A 331 15.83 2.80 -10.98
CA ASP A 331 16.86 2.64 -12.01
C ASP A 331 18.25 2.96 -11.49
N GLU A 332 18.39 4.05 -10.73
CA GLU A 332 19.64 4.43 -10.06
C GLU A 332 20.12 3.34 -9.10
N GLY A 333 19.21 2.84 -8.27
CA GLY A 333 19.51 1.78 -7.30
C GLY A 333 19.90 0.46 -7.97
N VAL A 334 19.17 0.03 -9.00
CA VAL A 334 19.49 -1.20 -9.74
C VAL A 334 20.82 -1.06 -10.48
N LYS A 335 21.08 0.10 -11.10
CA LYS A 335 22.35 0.38 -11.76
C LYS A 335 23.51 0.35 -10.77
N ALA A 336 23.39 1.06 -9.65
CA ALA A 336 24.42 1.10 -8.60
C ALA A 336 24.74 -0.30 -8.06
N ALA A 337 23.72 -1.09 -7.70
CA ALA A 337 23.88 -2.45 -7.22
C ALA A 337 24.53 -3.36 -8.28
N SER A 338 24.09 -3.26 -9.54
CA SER A 338 24.64 -4.07 -10.65
C SER A 338 26.12 -3.74 -10.90
N GLU A 339 26.51 -2.46 -10.90
CA GLU A 339 27.90 -2.03 -11.05
C GLU A 339 28.80 -2.47 -9.88
N LEU A 340 28.21 -2.63 -8.69
CA LEU A 340 28.91 -3.13 -7.50
C LEU A 340 28.89 -4.66 -7.39
N GLY A 341 28.18 -5.34 -8.30
CA GLY A 341 27.98 -6.79 -8.23
C GLY A 341 27.19 -7.24 -7.00
N MET A 342 26.24 -6.43 -6.52
CA MET A 342 25.32 -6.74 -5.43
C MET A 342 23.96 -7.19 -5.98
N TYR A 343 23.23 -7.98 -5.21
CA TYR A 343 21.83 -8.24 -5.47
C TYR A 343 20.98 -7.03 -5.08
N VAL A 344 19.82 -6.89 -5.71
CA VAL A 344 18.89 -5.79 -5.44
C VAL A 344 17.45 -6.29 -5.46
N ILE A 345 16.67 -5.90 -4.44
CA ILE A 345 15.25 -6.18 -4.33
C ILE A 345 14.49 -4.93 -4.75
N ILE A 346 13.62 -5.06 -5.74
CA ILE A 346 12.63 -4.03 -6.11
C ILE A 346 11.36 -4.39 -5.35
N ASP A 347 10.98 -3.54 -4.40
CA ASP A 347 9.89 -3.78 -3.48
C ASP A 347 8.67 -2.88 -3.78
N TRP A 348 7.54 -3.52 -4.04
CA TRP A 348 6.22 -2.90 -4.09
C TRP A 348 5.70 -2.78 -2.67
N HIS A 349 6.01 -1.65 -2.03
CA HIS A 349 5.89 -1.44 -0.60
C HIS A 349 4.47 -1.01 -0.21
N ILE A 350 3.55 -1.97 -0.11
CA ILE A 350 2.22 -1.72 0.46
C ILE A 350 2.31 -1.62 1.98
N LEU A 351 1.56 -0.70 2.59
CA LEU A 351 1.46 -0.53 4.04
C LEU A 351 0.07 -0.05 4.44
N SER A 352 -0.26 1.26 4.34
CA SER A 352 -1.59 1.79 4.66
C SER A 352 -2.67 1.32 3.69
N ASP A 353 -2.32 1.00 2.47
CA ASP A 353 -3.20 0.40 1.47
C ASP A 353 -3.56 -1.07 1.74
N GLY A 354 -2.86 -1.72 2.67
CA GLY A 354 -3.16 -3.00 3.32
C GLY A 354 -3.43 -4.20 2.41
N ASN A 355 -4.42 -4.07 1.52
CA ASN A 355 -4.79 -5.12 0.57
C ASN A 355 -4.00 -4.96 -0.74
N PRO A 356 -3.18 -5.95 -1.16
CA PRO A 356 -2.39 -5.85 -2.39
C PRO A 356 -3.26 -5.70 -3.66
N ASN A 357 -4.55 -6.04 -3.61
CA ASN A 357 -5.47 -5.83 -4.72
C ASN A 357 -5.91 -4.36 -4.88
N THR A 358 -5.68 -3.48 -3.90
CA THR A 358 -6.01 -2.05 -3.98
C THR A 358 -5.42 -1.41 -5.24
N TYR A 359 -4.17 -1.69 -5.54
CA TYR A 359 -3.47 -1.17 -6.72
C TYR A 359 -2.99 -2.28 -7.67
N LYS A 360 -3.74 -3.39 -7.76
CA LYS A 360 -3.34 -4.57 -8.54
C LYS A 360 -3.02 -4.25 -10.00
N ASP A 361 -3.84 -3.44 -10.66
CA ASP A 361 -3.65 -3.10 -12.07
C ASP A 361 -2.38 -2.26 -12.30
N GLU A 362 -2.06 -1.38 -11.37
CA GLU A 362 -0.81 -0.63 -11.39
C GLU A 362 0.40 -1.54 -11.11
N ALA A 363 0.26 -2.47 -10.16
CA ALA A 363 1.28 -3.48 -9.90
C ALA A 363 1.57 -4.33 -11.14
N VAL A 364 0.53 -4.76 -11.87
CA VAL A 364 0.69 -5.52 -13.14
C VAL A 364 1.47 -4.69 -14.17
N LYS A 365 1.15 -3.41 -14.36
CA LYS A 365 1.87 -2.52 -15.29
C LYS A 365 3.32 -2.33 -14.85
N PHE A 366 3.52 -2.03 -13.58
CA PHE A 366 4.84 -1.81 -12.99
C PHE A 366 5.73 -3.05 -13.12
N PHE A 367 5.28 -4.21 -12.68
CA PHE A 367 6.08 -5.43 -12.76
C PHE A 367 6.29 -5.93 -14.20
N ASN A 368 5.34 -5.70 -15.11
CA ASN A 368 5.57 -5.95 -16.53
C ASN A 368 6.71 -5.08 -17.08
N LYS A 369 6.71 -3.77 -16.74
CA LYS A 369 7.74 -2.82 -17.14
C LYS A 369 9.10 -3.17 -16.55
N MET A 370 9.17 -3.38 -15.23
CA MET A 370 10.42 -3.67 -14.52
C MET A 370 11.00 -5.03 -14.91
N SER A 371 10.18 -6.07 -15.02
CA SER A 371 10.66 -7.40 -15.42
C SER A 371 11.14 -7.43 -16.88
N LYS A 372 10.54 -6.65 -17.78
CA LYS A 372 11.01 -6.48 -19.16
C LYS A 372 12.32 -5.71 -19.20
N LYS A 373 12.41 -4.59 -18.46
CA LYS A 373 13.60 -3.74 -18.38
C LYS A 373 14.81 -4.49 -17.85
N TYR A 374 14.64 -5.25 -16.77
CA TYR A 374 15.73 -5.98 -16.10
C TYR A 374 15.79 -7.47 -16.44
N SER A 375 15.21 -7.89 -17.56
CA SER A 375 15.15 -9.30 -17.99
C SER A 375 16.52 -9.97 -18.13
N LYS A 376 17.59 -9.21 -18.32
CA LYS A 376 18.98 -9.69 -18.43
C LYS A 376 19.76 -9.61 -17.11
N ASN A 377 19.15 -9.11 -16.04
CA ASN A 377 19.80 -8.88 -14.75
C ASN A 377 19.59 -10.08 -13.83
N VAL A 378 20.63 -10.87 -13.64
CA VAL A 378 20.60 -12.04 -12.73
C VAL A 378 20.56 -11.63 -11.24
N ASN A 379 20.83 -10.37 -10.93
CA ASN A 379 20.90 -9.83 -9.58
C ASN A 379 19.61 -9.13 -9.11
N VAL A 380 18.58 -9.02 -9.97
CA VAL A 380 17.32 -8.38 -9.61
C VAL A 380 16.33 -9.40 -9.04
N ILE A 381 15.79 -9.07 -7.88
CA ILE A 381 14.77 -9.80 -7.12
C ILE A 381 13.52 -8.91 -7.06
N TYR A 382 12.34 -9.48 -7.15
CA TYR A 382 11.08 -8.74 -7.07
C TYR A 382 10.33 -9.11 -5.79
N GLU A 383 10.05 -8.12 -4.94
CA GLU A 383 9.14 -8.26 -3.81
C GLU A 383 7.80 -7.64 -4.20
N ILE A 384 6.76 -8.48 -4.29
CA ILE A 384 5.52 -8.10 -4.98
C ILE A 384 4.45 -7.50 -4.06
N CYS A 385 4.62 -7.62 -2.76
CA CYS A 385 3.82 -6.93 -1.75
C CYS A 385 4.56 -6.99 -0.40
N ASN A 386 4.84 -5.81 0.18
CA ASN A 386 5.60 -5.68 1.43
C ASN A 386 4.85 -6.26 2.64
N GLU A 387 3.76 -5.62 3.07
CA GLU A 387 3.05 -5.91 4.30
C GLU A 387 1.53 -5.94 4.13
N PRO A 388 0.96 -7.00 3.56
CA PRO A 388 -0.48 -7.19 3.56
C PRO A 388 -1.05 -7.18 4.97
N ASN A 389 -2.07 -6.33 5.22
CA ASN A 389 -2.62 -6.11 6.55
C ASN A 389 -4.12 -5.79 6.51
N GLY A 390 -4.70 -5.32 7.62
CA GLY A 390 -6.12 -4.97 7.67
C GLY A 390 -7.06 -6.19 7.60
N GLY A 391 -6.60 -7.38 8.00
CA GLY A 391 -7.39 -8.61 7.98
C GLY A 391 -7.44 -9.31 6.62
N VAL A 392 -6.56 -8.93 5.68
CA VAL A 392 -6.44 -9.61 4.39
C VAL A 392 -5.90 -11.03 4.60
N ASP A 393 -6.63 -12.02 4.10
CA ASP A 393 -6.27 -13.43 4.23
C ASP A 393 -5.26 -13.89 3.16
N TRP A 394 -4.67 -15.07 3.39
CA TRP A 394 -3.71 -15.64 2.47
C TRP A 394 -4.29 -15.95 1.07
N ASN A 395 -5.55 -16.38 0.96
CA ASN A 395 -6.15 -16.69 -0.34
C ASN A 395 -6.31 -15.44 -1.20
N THR A 396 -6.64 -14.30 -0.59
CA THR A 396 -6.70 -12.99 -1.25
C THR A 396 -5.31 -12.56 -1.74
N ILE A 397 -4.29 -12.67 -0.89
CA ILE A 397 -2.89 -12.36 -1.24
C ILE A 397 -2.41 -13.29 -2.35
N LYS A 398 -2.66 -14.60 -2.24
CA LYS A 398 -2.28 -15.59 -3.24
C LYS A 398 -2.87 -15.29 -4.62
N THR A 399 -4.14 -14.89 -4.69
CA THR A 399 -4.79 -14.55 -5.96
C THR A 399 -4.10 -13.37 -6.66
N TYR A 400 -3.72 -12.34 -5.89
CA TYR A 400 -2.89 -11.25 -6.36
C TYR A 400 -1.51 -11.76 -6.82
N ALA A 401 -0.83 -12.52 -5.95
CA ALA A 401 0.52 -13.04 -6.19
C ALA A 401 0.60 -13.89 -7.46
N ASP A 402 -0.35 -14.80 -7.68
CA ASP A 402 -0.40 -15.64 -8.88
C ASP A 402 -0.48 -14.80 -10.17
N THR A 403 -1.21 -13.68 -10.13
CA THR A 403 -1.29 -12.74 -11.26
C THR A 403 0.05 -12.02 -11.51
N ILE A 404 0.67 -11.49 -10.45
CA ILE A 404 1.94 -10.74 -10.57
C ILE A 404 3.10 -11.67 -10.93
N ILE A 405 3.17 -12.85 -10.31
CA ILE A 405 4.17 -13.87 -10.66
C ILE A 405 4.06 -14.23 -12.14
N SER A 406 2.84 -14.50 -12.64
CA SER A 406 2.62 -14.78 -14.06
C SER A 406 3.11 -13.64 -14.96
N THR A 407 2.90 -12.40 -14.55
CA THR A 407 3.35 -11.20 -15.28
C THR A 407 4.89 -11.13 -15.33
N ILE A 408 5.57 -11.28 -14.20
CA ILE A 408 7.03 -11.25 -14.12
C ILE A 408 7.65 -12.40 -14.93
N ARG A 409 7.09 -13.60 -14.85
CA ARG A 409 7.63 -14.81 -15.52
C ARG A 409 7.66 -14.71 -17.04
N LYS A 410 6.80 -13.89 -17.65
CA LYS A 410 6.83 -13.63 -19.10
C LYS A 410 8.15 -13.01 -19.58
N ASN A 411 8.78 -12.19 -18.74
CA ASN A 411 9.99 -11.45 -19.09
C ASN A 411 11.24 -11.95 -18.33
N SER A 412 11.08 -12.38 -17.09
CA SER A 412 12.15 -12.79 -16.17
C SER A 412 11.85 -14.18 -15.56
N PRO A 413 11.97 -15.26 -16.36
CA PRO A 413 11.49 -16.59 -15.97
C PRO A 413 12.25 -17.24 -14.81
N ASN A 414 13.44 -16.74 -14.47
CA ASN A 414 14.30 -17.29 -13.44
C ASN A 414 14.49 -16.37 -12.22
N ALA A 415 13.94 -15.15 -12.24
CA ALA A 415 14.08 -14.21 -11.13
C ALA A 415 13.53 -14.81 -9.81
N ILE A 416 14.17 -14.46 -8.69
CA ILE A 416 13.59 -14.71 -7.37
C ILE A 416 12.41 -13.73 -7.19
N ILE A 417 11.30 -14.24 -6.66
CA ILE A 417 10.13 -13.43 -6.31
C ILE A 417 9.83 -13.64 -4.83
N LEU A 418 9.66 -12.55 -4.10
CA LEU A 418 9.28 -12.52 -2.70
C LEU A 418 7.80 -12.13 -2.61
N VAL A 419 7.03 -12.85 -1.79
CA VAL A 419 5.59 -12.65 -1.61
C VAL A 419 5.31 -12.37 -0.14
N GLY A 420 4.74 -11.20 0.15
CA GLY A 420 4.25 -10.84 1.48
C GLY A 420 3.19 -11.79 1.99
N THR A 421 3.11 -11.96 3.29
CA THR A 421 2.16 -12.85 3.96
C THR A 421 1.18 -12.04 4.84
N PRO A 422 0.08 -12.63 5.34
CA PRO A 422 -0.87 -11.88 6.15
C PRO A 422 -0.25 -11.25 7.40
N THR A 423 -0.98 -10.30 8.02
CA THR A 423 -0.63 -9.67 9.30
C THR A 423 0.74 -9.03 9.28
N TRP A 424 0.94 -8.05 8.35
CA TRP A 424 2.22 -7.37 8.17
C TRP A 424 3.38 -8.35 7.93
N SER A 425 3.17 -9.31 7.01
CA SER A 425 4.15 -10.35 6.68
C SER A 425 4.62 -11.18 7.89
N GLN A 426 3.75 -11.47 8.85
CA GLN A 426 4.05 -12.29 10.04
C GLN A 426 3.56 -13.74 9.94
N ASP A 427 2.51 -14.00 9.12
CA ASP A 427 1.83 -15.30 9.08
C ASP A 427 2.37 -16.20 7.98
N VAL A 428 3.69 -16.35 7.93
CA VAL A 428 4.39 -17.15 6.90
C VAL A 428 4.05 -18.65 6.96
N ASP A 429 3.58 -19.14 8.10
CA ASP A 429 3.11 -20.50 8.32
C ASP A 429 1.76 -20.79 7.64
N ALA A 430 0.95 -19.75 7.33
CA ALA A 430 -0.31 -19.90 6.61
C ALA A 430 -0.15 -20.37 5.15
N VAL A 431 1.06 -20.25 4.60
CA VAL A 431 1.33 -20.52 3.17
C VAL A 431 1.40 -22.00 2.85
N ALA A 432 1.90 -22.83 3.77
CA ALA A 432 2.26 -24.23 3.53
C ALA A 432 1.11 -25.07 2.95
N ALA A 433 -0.12 -24.84 3.44
CA ALA A 433 -1.31 -25.59 3.03
C ALA A 433 -1.79 -25.24 1.60
N ASN A 434 -1.56 -24.01 1.14
CA ASN A 434 -2.04 -23.53 -0.17
C ASN A 434 -1.06 -22.54 -0.81
N PRO A 435 0.16 -22.97 -1.18
CA PRO A 435 1.14 -22.06 -1.76
C PRO A 435 0.72 -21.54 -3.14
N VAL A 436 1.43 -20.50 -3.66
CA VAL A 436 1.19 -19.96 -5.00
C VAL A 436 1.27 -21.05 -6.09
N ALA A 437 0.55 -20.85 -7.20
CA ALA A 437 0.47 -21.83 -8.27
C ALA A 437 1.83 -22.11 -8.93
N ASN A 438 2.61 -21.06 -9.22
CA ASN A 438 3.97 -21.20 -9.78
C ASN A 438 5.02 -20.95 -8.69
N LYS A 439 5.46 -22.02 -8.04
CA LYS A 439 6.43 -22.01 -6.93
C LYS A 439 7.89 -21.80 -7.37
N LYS A 440 8.19 -21.84 -8.67
CA LYS A 440 9.57 -21.75 -9.14
C LYS A 440 10.23 -20.45 -8.70
N ASN A 441 11.30 -20.54 -7.90
CA ASN A 441 12.03 -19.39 -7.38
C ASN A 441 11.15 -18.36 -6.67
N VAL A 442 10.16 -18.82 -5.91
CA VAL A 442 9.33 -17.99 -5.04
C VAL A 442 9.70 -18.26 -3.59
N MET A 443 9.86 -17.21 -2.79
CA MET A 443 10.01 -17.26 -1.34
C MET A 443 8.93 -16.38 -0.71
N TYR A 444 8.63 -16.64 0.56
CA TYR A 444 7.60 -15.93 1.30
C TYR A 444 8.22 -15.08 2.39
N THR A 445 7.73 -13.84 2.54
CA THR A 445 8.35 -12.93 3.47
C THR A 445 7.85 -13.13 4.89
N LEU A 446 8.78 -13.00 5.83
CA LEU A 446 8.49 -12.83 7.23
C LEU A 446 9.13 -11.54 7.69
N HIS A 447 8.33 -10.66 8.33
CA HIS A 447 8.79 -9.43 8.95
C HIS A 447 8.72 -9.52 10.46
N PHE A 448 9.68 -8.91 11.14
CA PHE A 448 9.65 -8.81 12.58
C PHE A 448 10.34 -7.55 13.11
N TYR A 449 9.88 -7.09 14.24
CA TYR A 449 10.54 -6.07 15.06
C TYR A 449 10.80 -6.70 16.43
N ALA A 450 12.09 -6.88 16.80
CA ALA A 450 12.48 -7.74 17.91
C ALA A 450 11.95 -7.27 19.27
N GLY A 451 11.68 -5.96 19.43
CA GLY A 451 11.04 -5.40 20.61
C GLY A 451 9.62 -5.94 20.85
N THR A 452 8.88 -6.24 19.79
CA THR A 452 7.49 -6.73 19.83
C THR A 452 7.38 -8.22 19.54
N HIS A 453 8.06 -8.71 18.51
CA HIS A 453 7.88 -10.06 17.94
C HIS A 453 8.87 -11.04 18.58
N LYS A 454 8.34 -11.93 19.40
CA LYS A 454 9.09 -12.89 20.22
C LYS A 454 8.96 -14.33 19.67
N ASP A 455 8.92 -15.31 20.57
CA ASP A 455 8.82 -16.73 20.23
C ASP A 455 7.57 -17.08 19.42
N ASN A 456 6.48 -16.36 19.60
CA ASN A 456 5.26 -16.55 18.81
C ASN A 456 5.53 -16.40 17.31
N ILE A 457 6.33 -15.42 16.88
CA ILE A 457 6.69 -15.23 15.47
C ILE A 457 7.90 -16.08 15.05
N ARG A 458 8.90 -16.27 15.94
CA ARG A 458 10.02 -17.19 15.70
C ARG A 458 9.54 -18.63 15.41
N ASN A 459 8.50 -19.07 16.15
CA ASN A 459 7.91 -20.39 15.94
C ASN A 459 7.20 -20.52 14.58
N LYS A 460 6.60 -19.44 14.05
CA LYS A 460 6.02 -19.43 12.68
C LYS A 460 7.09 -19.64 11.61
N LEU A 461 8.26 -18.98 11.74
CA LEU A 461 9.39 -19.21 10.86
C LEU A 461 9.80 -20.69 10.88
N THR A 462 9.96 -21.26 12.06
CA THR A 462 10.35 -22.65 12.24
C THR A 462 9.30 -23.61 11.66
N ALA A 463 8.02 -23.37 11.94
CA ALA A 463 6.91 -24.17 11.43
C ALA A 463 6.82 -24.14 9.90
N ALA A 464 6.93 -22.94 9.30
CA ALA A 464 6.91 -22.76 7.86
C ALA A 464 8.05 -23.52 7.17
N ARG A 465 9.28 -23.40 7.66
CA ARG A 465 10.43 -24.10 7.09
C ARG A 465 10.32 -25.62 7.25
N ASN A 466 9.85 -26.09 8.40
CA ASN A 466 9.61 -27.53 8.62
C ASN A 466 8.52 -28.09 7.68
N ALA A 467 7.55 -27.26 7.30
CA ALA A 467 6.52 -27.60 6.32
C ALA A 467 7.00 -27.45 4.85
N GLY A 468 8.28 -27.13 4.63
CA GLY A 468 8.86 -27.00 3.28
C GLY A 468 8.66 -25.63 2.62
N THR A 469 8.22 -24.60 3.36
CA THR A 469 8.04 -23.24 2.85
C THR A 469 9.36 -22.47 2.88
N PRO A 470 9.87 -21.98 1.72
CA PRO A 470 11.08 -21.15 1.67
C PRO A 470 10.76 -19.73 2.18
N VAL A 471 11.46 -19.29 3.22
CA VAL A 471 11.22 -18.01 3.89
C VAL A 471 12.39 -17.06 3.66
N PHE A 472 12.05 -15.78 3.44
CA PHE A 472 12.97 -14.65 3.36
C PHE A 472 12.53 -13.58 4.37
N ILE A 473 13.43 -13.03 5.15
CA ILE A 473 13.17 -11.90 6.04
C ILE A 473 13.55 -10.62 5.28
N SER A 474 12.59 -10.04 4.56
CA SER A 474 12.84 -8.87 3.71
C SER A 474 12.77 -7.54 4.45
N GLU A 475 12.28 -7.56 5.69
CA GLU A 475 12.30 -6.42 6.59
C GLU A 475 12.36 -6.86 8.04
N PHE A 476 13.23 -6.21 8.84
CA PHE A 476 13.21 -6.34 10.30
C PHE A 476 13.97 -5.20 10.97
N SER A 477 13.67 -4.96 12.25
CA SER A 477 14.47 -4.11 13.13
C SER A 477 14.57 -4.69 14.54
N ILE A 478 15.45 -4.11 15.36
CA ILE A 478 15.67 -4.55 16.75
C ILE A 478 14.82 -3.80 17.79
N CYS A 479 14.13 -2.74 17.37
CA CYS A 479 13.17 -1.99 18.18
C CYS A 479 11.79 -2.65 18.19
N ASP A 480 10.80 -1.99 18.80
CA ASP A 480 9.41 -2.41 18.72
C ASP A 480 8.76 -2.12 17.35
N ALA A 481 7.56 -2.65 17.13
CA ALA A 481 6.87 -2.57 15.84
C ALA A 481 6.39 -1.17 15.43
N SER A 482 6.52 -0.15 16.28
CA SER A 482 6.29 1.23 15.88
C SER A 482 7.43 1.79 15.01
N GLY A 483 8.57 1.10 14.96
CA GLY A 483 9.79 1.58 14.32
C GLY A 483 10.56 2.62 15.15
N ASN A 484 9.96 3.18 16.21
CA ASN A 484 10.53 4.27 17.02
C ASN A 484 10.51 4.00 18.54
N GLY A 485 10.26 2.78 18.96
CA GLY A 485 10.23 2.42 20.38
C GLY A 485 11.51 1.75 20.88
N GLY A 486 11.39 1.05 22.00
CA GLY A 486 12.53 0.46 22.69
C GLY A 486 13.22 -0.67 21.93
N ILE A 487 14.54 -0.75 22.06
CA ILE A 487 15.36 -1.86 21.58
C ILE A 487 15.31 -3.02 22.57
N ASP A 488 15.14 -4.24 22.03
CA ASP A 488 15.29 -5.48 22.81
C ASP A 488 16.46 -6.33 22.25
N SER A 489 17.64 -6.09 22.78
CA SER A 489 18.86 -6.78 22.37
C SER A 489 18.82 -8.29 22.64
N THR A 490 18.10 -8.74 23.70
CA THR A 490 17.95 -10.16 24.02
C THR A 490 17.15 -10.85 22.93
N SER A 491 15.99 -10.29 22.58
CA SER A 491 15.15 -10.83 21.50
C SER A 491 15.83 -10.72 20.14
N ALA A 492 16.53 -9.61 19.86
CA ALA A 492 17.31 -9.43 18.64
C ALA A 492 18.38 -10.52 18.47
N ASN A 493 19.09 -10.86 19.54
CA ASN A 493 20.09 -11.93 19.53
C ASN A 493 19.46 -13.33 19.37
N ALA A 494 18.27 -13.58 19.92
CA ALA A 494 17.52 -14.81 19.68
C ALA A 494 17.11 -14.94 18.20
N TRP A 495 16.65 -13.85 17.57
CA TRP A 495 16.38 -13.79 16.14
C TRP A 495 17.65 -14.01 15.31
N LYS A 496 18.77 -13.32 15.62
CA LYS A 496 20.06 -13.51 14.97
C LYS A 496 20.49 -14.97 14.99
N LYS A 497 20.38 -15.65 16.13
CA LYS A 497 20.70 -17.08 16.25
C LYS A 497 19.81 -17.93 15.34
N LEU A 498 18.48 -17.74 15.37
CA LEU A 498 17.53 -18.50 14.56
C LEU A 498 17.79 -18.32 13.05
N ILE A 499 18.06 -17.09 12.62
CA ILE A 499 18.38 -16.72 11.23
C ILE A 499 19.66 -17.44 10.77
N ASN A 500 20.72 -17.40 11.57
CA ASN A 500 22.00 -18.03 11.22
C ASN A 500 21.92 -19.55 11.21
N ASP A 501 21.30 -20.16 12.23
CA ASP A 501 21.13 -21.61 12.34
C ASP A 501 20.37 -22.20 11.12
N ASN A 502 19.45 -21.42 10.54
CA ASN A 502 18.62 -21.82 9.42
C ASN A 502 19.07 -21.26 8.05
N ASN A 503 20.18 -20.53 7.98
CA ASN A 503 20.66 -19.86 6.76
C ASN A 503 19.56 -19.04 6.06
N VAL A 504 18.72 -18.34 6.83
CA VAL A 504 17.64 -17.49 6.28
C VAL A 504 18.23 -16.18 5.80
N SER A 505 17.93 -15.78 4.58
CA SER A 505 18.30 -14.48 4.03
C SER A 505 17.53 -13.36 4.71
N TYR A 506 18.17 -12.19 4.89
CA TYR A 506 17.58 -11.09 5.63
C TYR A 506 17.99 -9.69 5.14
N VAL A 507 17.13 -8.71 5.37
CA VAL A 507 17.36 -7.28 5.08
C VAL A 507 16.85 -6.46 6.25
N GLY A 508 17.71 -5.62 6.83
CA GLY A 508 17.35 -4.76 7.97
C GLY A 508 16.79 -3.42 7.55
N TRP A 509 15.82 -2.92 8.30
CA TRP A 509 15.14 -1.65 8.12
C TRP A 509 15.77 -0.58 9.03
N SER A 510 16.14 0.65 8.59
CA SER A 510 16.20 1.15 7.23
C SER A 510 17.33 2.18 7.06
N LEU A 511 17.90 2.27 5.87
CA LEU A 511 18.97 3.22 5.52
C LEU A 511 18.40 4.63 5.38
N CYS A 512 18.38 5.37 6.45
CA CYS A 512 18.01 6.78 6.55
C CYS A 512 18.56 7.36 7.85
N ASN A 513 18.48 8.70 7.99
CA ASN A 513 18.78 9.43 9.22
C ASN A 513 17.51 10.02 9.88
N LYS A 514 16.37 9.38 9.68
CA LYS A 514 15.13 9.77 10.34
C LYS A 514 15.32 9.70 11.86
N ALA A 515 14.70 10.62 12.59
CA ALA A 515 14.76 10.62 14.05
C ALA A 515 13.85 9.53 14.63
N GLU A 516 14.21 8.26 14.37
CA GLU A 516 13.52 7.07 14.87
C GLU A 516 14.52 5.95 15.17
N THR A 517 14.13 5.01 16.03
CA THR A 517 15.02 3.95 16.53
C THR A 517 15.43 2.96 15.43
N SER A 518 14.56 2.70 14.45
CA SER A 518 14.84 1.79 13.33
C SER A 518 15.79 2.36 12.29
N ALA A 519 16.00 3.70 12.27
CA ALA A 519 16.95 4.33 11.35
C ALA A 519 18.37 3.86 11.63
N LEU A 520 19.14 3.55 10.58
CA LEU A 520 20.51 3.02 10.71
C LEU A 520 21.56 4.11 10.90
N ILE A 521 21.27 5.31 10.39
CA ILE A 521 22.16 6.46 10.49
C ILE A 521 21.65 7.37 11.61
N ALA A 522 22.56 7.88 12.43
CA ALA A 522 22.20 8.83 13.49
C ALA A 522 21.51 10.06 12.89
N SER A 523 20.45 10.54 13.51
CA SER A 523 19.64 11.67 13.00
C SER A 523 20.43 12.96 12.82
N SER A 524 21.52 13.13 13.58
CA SER A 524 22.45 14.26 13.47
C SER A 524 23.45 14.13 12.30
N CYS A 525 23.54 12.96 11.65
CA CYS A 525 24.49 12.71 10.57
C CYS A 525 23.87 13.07 9.22
N SER A 526 24.52 13.96 8.48
CA SER A 526 24.12 14.34 7.11
C SER A 526 24.90 13.63 6.00
N LYS A 527 25.84 12.75 6.36
CA LYS A 527 26.60 11.97 5.36
C LYS A 527 25.71 10.94 4.68
N LEU A 528 25.91 10.78 3.40
CA LEU A 528 25.18 9.82 2.56
C LEU A 528 25.94 8.51 2.30
N SER A 529 27.20 8.41 2.77
CA SER A 529 28.06 7.23 2.64
C SER A 529 29.25 7.30 3.59
N GLY A 530 30.06 6.24 3.71
CA GLY A 530 31.31 6.22 4.46
C GLY A 530 31.12 6.43 5.96
N TRP A 531 30.03 5.93 6.55
CA TRP A 531 29.70 6.15 7.95
C TRP A 531 30.66 5.46 8.91
N THR A 532 31.11 6.23 9.90
CA THR A 532 31.87 5.76 11.06
C THR A 532 30.93 5.27 12.17
N ASP A 533 31.45 4.63 13.20
CA ASP A 533 30.67 4.14 14.34
C ASP A 533 29.86 5.25 15.04
N SER A 534 30.44 6.45 15.16
CA SER A 534 29.76 7.60 15.80
C SER A 534 28.61 8.17 14.96
N GLU A 535 28.54 7.84 13.68
CA GLU A 535 27.55 8.32 12.74
C GLU A 535 26.40 7.31 12.54
N LEU A 536 26.54 6.10 13.12
CA LEU A 536 25.51 5.08 13.12
C LEU A 536 24.65 5.17 14.40
N SER A 537 23.37 4.90 14.25
CA SER A 537 22.47 4.65 15.38
C SER A 537 22.85 3.35 16.11
N GLU A 538 22.20 3.06 17.23
CA GLU A 538 22.35 1.77 17.93
C GLU A 538 21.90 0.61 17.01
N THR A 539 20.76 0.75 16.34
CA THR A 539 20.26 -0.22 15.36
C THR A 539 21.23 -0.40 14.19
N GLY A 540 21.81 0.69 13.68
CA GLY A 540 22.81 0.63 12.61
C GLY A 540 24.07 -0.11 13.02
N LYS A 541 24.60 0.12 14.21
CA LYS A 541 25.76 -0.60 14.76
C LYS A 541 25.49 -2.09 14.93
N TRP A 542 24.32 -2.42 15.48
CA TRP A 542 23.91 -3.81 15.68
C TRP A 542 23.79 -4.54 14.33
N LEU A 543 23.07 -3.94 13.36
CA LEU A 543 22.87 -4.54 12.04
C LEU A 543 24.17 -4.73 11.28
N ARG A 544 25.05 -3.71 11.26
CA ARG A 544 26.39 -3.83 10.65
C ARG A 544 27.17 -4.99 11.24
N ASN A 545 27.18 -5.12 12.57
CA ASN A 545 27.87 -6.23 13.23
C ASN A 545 27.25 -7.58 12.88
N PHE A 546 25.93 -7.65 12.77
CA PHE A 546 25.22 -8.88 12.37
C PHE A 546 25.58 -9.28 10.92
N ILE A 547 25.55 -8.34 9.98
CA ILE A 547 25.93 -8.58 8.57
C ILE A 547 27.39 -9.05 8.48
N ALA A 548 28.30 -8.43 9.23
CA ALA A 548 29.71 -8.77 9.28
C ALA A 548 30.02 -10.09 10.02
N GLY A 549 29.02 -10.76 10.60
CA GLY A 549 29.20 -12.02 11.34
C GLY A 549 29.87 -11.87 12.70
N LYS A 550 29.73 -10.70 13.32
CA LYS A 550 30.31 -10.35 14.63
C LYS A 550 29.30 -10.46 15.76
#